data_8fdfb8fe3ba74f6e0fe76fa3a6aa0c6c
#
_entry.id   8fdfb8fe3ba74f6e0fe76fa3a6aa0c6c
#
_cell.length_a   1.000
_cell.length_b   1.000
_cell.length_c   1.000
_cell.angle_alpha   90.00
_cell.angle_beta   90.00
_cell.angle_gamma   90.00
#
_symmetry.space_group_name_H-M   'P 1'
#
loop_
_entity.id
_entity.type
_entity.pdbx_description
1 polymer ?
#
loop_
_entity_poly.entity_id
_entity_poly.type
_entity_poly.pdbx_seq_one_letter_code
_entity_poly.pdbx_strand_id
1 'polypeptide(L)'
;LIKELAEKESCVIVGRCADYILQGREDCFHVFITGALPDRANRVIAEHGVAVDAARSHVKERDRKRSSYYKHITDQAWGMAANYDLCLNSSKLGIDRCVELILASVDMGTDHV
;
A
#
# COMPACT_ATOMS: atom_id res chain seq x y z
N LEU A 1 11.35 0.54 15.58
CA LEU A 1 11.84 -0.47 14.61
C LEU A 1 11.76 0.00 13.17
N ILE A 2 10.60 0.51 12.74
CA ILE A 2 10.43 1.01 11.37
C ILE A 2 11.37 2.19 11.10
N LYS A 3 11.49 3.13 12.04
CA LYS A 3 12.42 4.25 11.90
C LYS A 3 13.87 3.79 11.84
N GLU A 4 14.22 2.79 12.62
CA GLU A 4 15.57 2.23 12.63
C GLU A 4 15.91 1.58 11.28
N LEU A 5 14.96 0.84 10.69
CA LEU A 5 15.14 0.24 9.37
C LEU A 5 15.32 1.30 8.29
N ALA A 6 14.52 2.35 8.33
CA ALA A 6 14.58 3.43 7.34
C ALA A 6 15.90 4.21 7.43
N GLU A 7 16.47 4.33 8.62
CA GLU A 7 17.74 5.03 8.83
C GLU A 7 18.96 4.21 8.37
N LYS A 8 18.87 2.89 8.47
CA LYS A 8 20.03 2.01 8.18
C LYS A 8 20.29 1.82 6.70
N GLU A 9 19.23 1.69 5.90
CA GLU A 9 19.39 1.37 4.48
C GLU A 9 18.14 1.68 3.68
N SER A 10 18.27 1.68 2.36
CA SER A 10 17.13 1.75 1.46
C SER A 10 16.27 0.50 1.60
N CYS A 11 14.98 0.68 1.74
CA CYS A 11 14.07 -0.46 1.94
C CYS A 11 12.66 -0.13 1.43
N VAL A 12 11.90 -1.21 1.19
CA VAL A 12 10.47 -1.14 0.88
C VAL A 12 9.73 -1.70 2.09
N ILE A 13 8.83 -0.91 2.64
CA ILE A 13 8.04 -1.33 3.81
C ILE A 13 6.57 -1.42 3.40
N VAL A 14 5.97 -2.58 3.66
CA VAL A 14 4.57 -2.85 3.30
C VAL A 14 3.71 -2.83 4.56
N GLY A 15 2.74 -1.90 4.60
CA GLY A 15 1.79 -1.81 5.70
C GLY A 15 2.41 -1.27 7.00
N ARG A 16 1.91 -1.76 8.14
CA ARG A 16 2.40 -1.46 9.49
C ARG A 16 2.32 0.02 9.87
N CYS A 17 1.42 0.79 9.22
CA CYS A 17 1.30 2.24 9.43
C CYS A 17 2.60 2.99 9.15
N ALA A 18 3.46 2.45 8.27
CA ALA A 18 4.76 3.04 7.97
C ALA A 18 4.62 4.44 7.37
N ASP A 19 3.59 4.68 6.56
CA ASP A 19 3.29 6.00 6.00
C ASP A 19 3.09 7.06 7.09
N TYR A 20 2.41 6.69 8.18
CA TYR A 20 2.21 7.58 9.32
C TYR A 20 3.50 7.76 10.13
N ILE A 21 4.18 6.65 10.43
CA ILE A 21 5.41 6.67 11.25
C ILE A 21 6.50 7.48 10.56
N LEU A 22 6.59 7.41 9.24
CA LEU A 22 7.63 8.08 8.44
C LEU A 22 7.13 9.34 7.75
N GLN A 23 5.96 9.85 8.14
CA GLN A 23 5.42 11.07 7.53
C GLN A 23 6.36 12.27 7.74
N GLY A 24 6.43 13.14 6.77
CA GLY A 24 7.27 14.32 6.82
C GLY A 24 8.73 14.11 6.45
N ARG A 25 9.17 12.86 6.22
CA ARG A 25 10.53 12.59 5.74
C ARG A 25 10.60 12.77 4.24
N GLU A 26 11.53 13.56 3.77
CA GLU A 26 11.73 13.82 2.34
C GLU A 26 12.30 12.61 1.59
N ASP A 27 13.00 11.73 2.29
CA ASP A 27 13.61 10.53 1.72
C ASP A 27 12.66 9.33 1.65
N CYS A 28 11.38 9.54 1.97
CA CYS A 28 10.36 8.51 1.90
C CYS A 28 9.35 8.80 0.79
N PHE A 29 8.93 7.75 0.09
CA PHE A 29 7.90 7.84 -0.94
C PHE A 29 6.75 6.93 -0.56
N HIS A 30 5.57 7.51 -0.36
CA HIS A 30 4.39 6.80 0.14
C HIS A 30 3.43 6.48 -0.99
N VAL A 31 3.14 5.20 -1.16
CA VAL A 31 2.26 4.71 -2.23
C VAL A 31 1.06 3.97 -1.62
N PHE A 32 -0.12 4.26 -2.13
CA PHE A 32 -1.32 3.50 -1.82
C PHE A 32 -1.84 2.84 -3.08
N ILE A 33 -2.08 1.52 -3.01
CA ILE A 33 -2.57 0.77 -4.15
C ILE A 33 -3.97 0.25 -3.83
N THR A 34 -4.92 0.58 -4.70
CA THR A 34 -6.29 0.08 -4.59
C THR A 34 -6.58 -0.87 -5.75
N GLY A 35 -7.64 -1.64 -5.63
CA GLY A 35 -8.08 -2.55 -6.67
C GLY A 35 -9.54 -2.94 -6.46
N ALA A 36 -10.20 -3.32 -7.56
CA ALA A 36 -11.59 -3.75 -7.51
C ALA A 36 -11.74 -5.07 -6.73
N LEU A 37 -12.84 -5.21 -6.02
CA LEU A 37 -13.09 -6.39 -5.20
C LEU A 37 -13.00 -7.72 -5.97
N PRO A 38 -13.57 -7.84 -7.20
CA PRO A 38 -13.45 -9.10 -7.95
C PRO A 38 -12.02 -9.51 -8.24
N ASP A 39 -11.17 -8.56 -8.62
CA ASP A 39 -9.77 -8.83 -8.95
C ASP A 39 -8.99 -9.23 -7.69
N ARG A 40 -9.25 -8.55 -6.59
CA ARG A 40 -8.63 -8.84 -5.30
C ARG A 40 -9.06 -10.21 -4.76
N ALA A 41 -10.35 -10.56 -4.94
CA ALA A 41 -10.86 -11.87 -4.57
C ALA A 41 -10.18 -12.99 -5.38
N ASN A 42 -10.04 -12.80 -6.70
CA ASN A 42 -9.37 -13.76 -7.56
C ASN A 42 -7.90 -13.95 -7.16
N ARG A 43 -7.24 -12.88 -6.75
CA ARG A 43 -5.83 -12.95 -6.32
C ARG A 43 -5.66 -13.76 -5.03
N VAL A 44 -6.53 -13.59 -4.03
CA VAL A 44 -6.40 -14.38 -2.80
C VAL A 44 -6.73 -15.84 -3.02
N ILE A 45 -7.59 -16.15 -3.98
CA ILE A 45 -7.84 -17.55 -4.40
C ILE A 45 -6.56 -18.14 -5.00
N ALA A 46 -5.96 -17.46 -5.95
CA ALA A 46 -4.80 -17.94 -6.70
C ALA A 46 -3.52 -18.00 -5.84
N GLU A 47 -3.29 -16.98 -5.03
CA GLU A 47 -2.02 -16.83 -4.31
C GLU A 47 -2.04 -17.39 -2.88
N HIS A 48 -3.22 -17.41 -2.25
CA HIS A 48 -3.34 -17.80 -0.85
C HIS A 48 -4.28 -18.98 -0.60
N GLY A 49 -4.81 -19.61 -1.66
CA GLY A 49 -5.63 -20.79 -1.55
C GLY A 49 -6.97 -20.58 -0.85
N VAL A 50 -7.47 -19.36 -0.80
CA VAL A 50 -8.77 -19.08 -0.21
C VAL A 50 -9.88 -19.67 -1.08
N ALA A 51 -10.90 -20.27 -0.45
CA ALA A 51 -12.02 -20.88 -1.18
C ALA A 51 -12.79 -19.82 -1.98
N VAL A 52 -13.25 -20.19 -3.17
CA VAL A 52 -13.92 -19.27 -4.11
C VAL A 52 -15.11 -18.57 -3.47
N ASP A 53 -15.93 -19.31 -2.73
CA ASP A 53 -17.13 -18.78 -2.08
C ASP A 53 -16.85 -17.91 -0.85
N ALA A 54 -15.64 -17.96 -0.31
CA ALA A 54 -15.22 -17.17 0.84
C ALA A 54 -14.33 -15.97 0.45
N ALA A 55 -13.90 -15.88 -0.81
CA ALA A 55 -12.86 -14.93 -1.20
C ALA A 55 -13.25 -13.46 -1.01
N ARG A 56 -14.46 -13.06 -1.40
CA ARG A 56 -14.91 -11.68 -1.27
C ARG A 56 -15.04 -11.24 0.18
N SER A 57 -15.63 -12.07 1.03
CA SER A 57 -15.74 -11.77 2.45
C SER A 57 -14.38 -11.78 3.13
N HIS A 58 -13.47 -12.62 2.70
CA HIS A 58 -12.08 -12.65 3.18
C HIS A 58 -11.39 -11.31 2.92
N VAL A 59 -11.48 -10.79 1.69
CA VAL A 59 -10.88 -9.51 1.32
C VAL A 59 -11.49 -8.36 2.14
N LYS A 60 -12.82 -8.32 2.25
CA LYS A 60 -13.51 -7.28 3.02
C LYS A 60 -13.12 -7.30 4.48
N GLU A 61 -13.01 -8.47 5.08
CA GLU A 61 -12.63 -8.61 6.48
C GLU A 61 -11.20 -8.16 6.73
N ARG A 62 -10.28 -8.48 5.82
CA ARG A 62 -8.90 -8.02 5.92
C ARG A 62 -8.80 -6.50 5.79
N ASP A 63 -9.57 -5.90 4.88
CA ASP A 63 -9.62 -4.45 4.75
C ASP A 63 -10.20 -3.79 5.99
N ARG A 64 -11.23 -4.39 6.57
CA ARG A 64 -11.82 -3.88 7.81
C ARG A 64 -10.80 -3.88 8.94
N LYS A 65 -10.03 -4.95 9.07
CA LYS A 65 -8.98 -5.04 10.08
C LYS A 65 -7.87 -4.01 9.86
N ARG A 66 -7.44 -3.82 8.61
CA ARG A 66 -6.43 -2.79 8.28
C ARG A 66 -6.93 -1.39 8.60
N SER A 67 -8.17 -1.10 8.22
CA SER A 67 -8.79 0.20 8.47
C SER A 67 -8.94 0.47 9.97
N SER A 68 -9.39 -0.52 10.74
CA SER A 68 -9.52 -0.39 12.20
C SER A 68 -8.18 -0.21 12.88
N TYR A 69 -7.19 -0.99 12.48
CA TYR A 69 -5.84 -0.90 13.03
C TYR A 69 -5.22 0.46 12.73
N TYR A 70 -5.33 0.93 11.50
CA TYR A 70 -4.81 2.23 11.08
C TYR A 70 -5.47 3.36 11.87
N LYS A 71 -6.79 3.31 12.02
CA LYS A 71 -7.54 4.31 12.80
C LYS A 71 -7.10 4.31 14.26
N HIS A 72 -6.92 3.11 14.83
CA HIS A 72 -6.49 2.96 16.22
C HIS A 72 -5.10 3.57 16.46
N ILE A 73 -4.16 3.32 15.57
CA ILE A 73 -2.76 3.76 15.72
C ILE A 73 -2.59 5.25 15.36
N THR A 74 -3.27 5.72 14.30
CA THR A 74 -3.01 7.04 13.72
C THR A 74 -4.09 8.08 13.98
N ASP A 75 -5.25 7.63 14.44
CA ASP A 75 -6.48 8.43 14.55
C ASP A 75 -6.94 9.02 13.22
N GLN A 76 -6.49 8.45 12.11
CA GLN A 76 -6.84 8.87 10.76
C GLN A 76 -7.52 7.75 9.99
N ALA A 77 -8.29 8.11 8.96
CA ALA A 77 -8.91 7.13 8.09
C ALA A 77 -7.86 6.50 7.16
N TRP A 78 -7.94 5.18 6.99
CA TRP A 78 -7.06 4.45 6.10
C TRP A 78 -7.36 4.77 4.64
N GLY A 79 -6.32 4.97 3.84
CA GLY A 79 -6.46 5.15 2.39
C GLY A 79 -6.81 6.58 1.95
N MET A 80 -6.59 7.58 2.78
CA MET A 80 -6.78 8.97 2.39
C MET A 80 -5.66 9.42 1.44
N ALA A 81 -6.04 9.86 0.25
CA ALA A 81 -5.08 10.24 -0.80
C ALA A 81 -4.06 11.30 -0.35
N ALA A 82 -4.46 12.19 0.52
CA ALA A 82 -3.59 13.26 1.01
C ALA A 82 -2.37 12.75 1.79
N ASN A 83 -2.41 11.50 2.27
CA ASN A 83 -1.31 10.90 3.04
C ASN A 83 -0.30 10.17 2.16
N TYR A 84 -0.50 10.15 0.85
CA TYR A 84 0.33 9.39 -0.08
C TYR A 84 0.87 10.28 -1.19
N ASP A 85 2.04 9.93 -1.69
CA ASP A 85 2.65 10.61 -2.83
C ASP A 85 2.08 10.10 -4.16
N LEU A 86 1.61 8.86 -4.17
CA LEU A 86 1.06 8.23 -5.36
C LEU A 86 -0.04 7.25 -4.95
N CYS A 87 -1.20 7.36 -5.60
CA CYS A 87 -2.31 6.42 -5.41
C CYS A 87 -2.62 5.77 -6.76
N LEU A 88 -2.66 4.44 -6.81
CA LEU A 88 -2.82 3.68 -8.05
C LEU A 88 -3.97 2.69 -7.94
N ASN A 89 -4.74 2.58 -9.03
CA ASN A 89 -5.77 1.56 -9.17
C ASN A 89 -5.21 0.41 -10.00
N SER A 90 -4.83 -0.68 -9.32
CA SER A 90 -4.20 -1.82 -9.96
C SER A 90 -5.13 -2.59 -10.89
N SER A 91 -6.44 -2.54 -10.66
CA SER A 91 -7.42 -3.19 -11.54
C SER A 91 -7.53 -2.51 -12.88
N LYS A 92 -7.38 -1.20 -12.92
CA LYS A 92 -7.43 -0.42 -14.15
C LYS A 92 -6.11 -0.43 -14.91
N LEU A 93 -5.02 -0.28 -14.18
CA LEU A 93 -3.68 -0.11 -14.76
C LEU A 93 -2.96 -1.43 -15.00
N GLY A 94 -3.24 -2.44 -14.18
CA GLY A 94 -2.47 -3.68 -14.15
C GLY A 94 -1.25 -3.55 -13.23
N ILE A 95 -0.80 -4.68 -12.71
CA ILE A 95 0.32 -4.73 -11.74
C ILE A 95 1.61 -4.20 -12.39
N ASP A 96 1.91 -4.63 -13.61
CA ASP A 96 3.16 -4.24 -14.28
C ASP A 96 3.23 -2.73 -14.50
N ARG A 97 2.13 -2.11 -14.92
CA ARG A 97 2.10 -0.66 -15.09
C ARG A 97 2.21 0.08 -13.75
N CYS A 98 1.61 -0.45 -12.70
CA CYS A 98 1.78 0.13 -11.36
C CYS A 98 3.26 0.12 -10.95
N VAL A 99 3.96 -0.98 -11.19
CA VAL A 99 5.39 -1.07 -10.90
C VAL A 99 6.18 -0.03 -11.69
N GLU A 100 5.90 0.10 -12.99
CA GLU A 100 6.56 1.09 -13.84
C GLU A 100 6.35 2.52 -13.33
N LEU A 101 5.13 2.85 -12.93
CA LEU A 101 4.79 4.19 -12.44
C LEU A 101 5.47 4.49 -11.11
N ILE A 102 5.54 3.52 -10.21
CA ILE A 102 6.25 3.67 -8.94
C ILE A 102 7.74 3.92 -9.19
N LEU A 103 8.35 3.10 -10.03
CA LEU A 103 9.78 3.23 -10.33
C LEU A 103 10.09 4.57 -11.00
N ALA A 104 9.27 4.98 -11.97
CA ALA A 104 9.45 6.27 -12.64
C ALA A 104 9.33 7.44 -11.65
N SER A 105 8.38 7.35 -10.71
CA SER A 105 8.15 8.40 -9.72
C SER A 105 9.31 8.53 -8.74
N VAL A 106 9.87 7.40 -8.30
CA VAL A 106 11.03 7.37 -7.41
C VAL A 106 12.27 7.88 -8.13
N ASP A 107 12.49 7.47 -9.38
CA ASP A 107 13.62 7.93 -10.19
C ASP A 107 13.57 9.44 -10.43
N MET A 108 12.37 9.98 -10.71
CA MET A 108 12.19 11.43 -10.84
C MET A 108 12.54 12.17 -9.55
N GLY A 109 12.22 11.58 -8.40
CA GLY A 109 12.58 12.14 -7.10
C GLY A 109 14.09 12.19 -6.89
N THR A 110 14.82 11.20 -7.37
CA THR A 110 16.29 11.17 -7.24
C THR A 110 16.99 12.11 -8.22
N ASP A 111 16.39 12.36 -9.38
CA ASP A 111 16.95 13.26 -10.40
C ASP A 111 16.98 14.73 -9.97
N HIS A 112 16.30 15.05 -8.89
CA HIS A 112 16.26 16.41 -8.35
C HIS A 112 17.34 16.69 -7.30
N VAL A 113 18.22 15.76 -7.10
CA VAL A 113 19.30 15.91 -6.12
C VAL A 113 20.38 16.86 -6.62
#